data_9fea9e55e48b030daf37a83067025a65
#
_entry.id   9fea9e55e48b030daf37a83067025a65
#
_cell.length_a   1.000
_cell.length_b   1.000
_cell.length_c   1.000
_cell.angle_alpha   90.00
_cell.angle_beta   90.00
_cell.angle_gamma   90.00
#
_symmetry.space_group_name_H-M   'P 1'
#
loop_
_entity.id
_entity.type
_entity.pdbx_description
1 polymer ?
#
loop_
_entity_poly.entity_id
_entity_poly.type
_entity_poly.pdbx_seq_one_letter_code
_entity_poly.pdbx_strand_id
1 'polypeptide(L)'
;AVVTDAKSGDVLMVAHMNAEAVAKTVASGEAWYYSRSRKRLWRKGESSGNSQRVVELRVDCDQDALWLKVEQEGPGACHTGRRSCFYRAVPVGKSGAMTLEIRDTGKTFDPQTVYSGVAQKPRRS
;
A
#
# COMPACT_ATOMS: atom_id res chain seq x y z
N ALA A 1 -4.73 2.76 9.28
CA ALA A 1 -5.61 2.78 8.11
C ALA A 1 -5.37 1.55 7.25
N VAL A 2 -6.44 0.96 6.76
CA VAL A 2 -6.41 -0.12 5.77
C VAL A 2 -6.69 0.52 4.41
N VAL A 3 -5.83 0.26 3.45
CA VAL A 3 -5.91 0.89 2.13
C VAL A 3 -6.20 -0.18 1.08
N THR A 4 -7.29 0.00 0.36
CA THR A 4 -7.72 -0.96 -0.67
C THR A 4 -7.81 -0.27 -2.03
N ASP A 5 -7.63 -1.06 -3.08
CA ASP A 5 -7.84 -0.57 -4.44
C ASP A 5 -9.33 -0.32 -4.68
N ALA A 6 -9.67 0.87 -5.20
CA ALA A 6 -11.07 1.27 -5.37
C ALA A 6 -11.81 0.39 -6.37
N LYS A 7 -11.11 -0.21 -7.32
CA LYS A 7 -11.72 -1.03 -8.37
C LYS A 7 -11.78 -2.50 -7.99
N SER A 8 -10.66 -3.07 -7.54
CA SER A 8 -10.57 -4.51 -7.28
C SER A 8 -10.96 -4.89 -5.85
N GLY A 9 -10.86 -3.95 -4.92
CA GLY A 9 -11.07 -4.25 -3.51
C GLY A 9 -9.88 -4.89 -2.82
N ASP A 10 -8.79 -5.12 -3.54
CA ASP A 10 -7.61 -5.74 -2.95
C ASP A 10 -7.00 -4.84 -1.89
N VAL A 11 -6.54 -5.44 -0.81
CA VAL A 11 -5.79 -4.71 0.22
C VAL A 11 -4.41 -4.39 -0.32
N LEU A 12 -4.07 -3.12 -0.34
CA LEU A 12 -2.78 -2.67 -0.87
C LEU A 12 -1.74 -2.51 0.22
N MET A 13 -2.13 -1.91 1.34
CA MET A 13 -1.20 -1.64 2.44
C MET A 13 -1.96 -1.29 3.71
N VAL A 14 -1.23 -1.23 4.81
CA VAL A 14 -1.72 -0.69 6.08
C VAL A 14 -0.69 0.33 6.55
N ALA A 15 -1.17 1.47 7.03
CA ALA A 15 -0.30 2.52 7.55
C ALA A 15 -1.01 3.29 8.64
N HIS A 16 -0.23 4.01 9.44
CA HIS A 16 -0.77 4.81 10.54
C HIS A 16 -1.15 6.20 10.05
N MET A 17 -2.26 6.72 10.57
CA MET A 17 -2.69 8.10 10.34
C MET A 17 -3.00 8.74 11.68
N ASN A 18 -2.41 9.92 11.92
CA ASN A 18 -2.82 10.73 13.04
C ASN A 18 -3.87 11.75 12.57
N ALA A 19 -4.37 12.59 13.47
CA ALA A 19 -5.42 13.56 13.12
C ALA A 19 -4.98 14.49 11.99
N GLU A 20 -3.73 14.90 11.98
CA GLU A 20 -3.19 15.79 10.95
C GLU A 20 -3.12 15.09 9.60
N ALA A 21 -2.74 13.82 9.58
CA ALA A 21 -2.73 13.03 8.34
C ALA A 21 -4.13 12.89 7.77
N VAL A 22 -5.12 12.66 8.62
CA VAL A 22 -6.52 12.59 8.19
C VAL A 22 -6.96 13.92 7.59
N ALA A 23 -6.67 15.03 8.27
CA ALA A 23 -7.05 16.36 7.79
C ALA A 23 -6.43 16.67 6.42
N LYS A 24 -5.14 16.34 6.24
CA LYS A 24 -4.47 16.56 4.97
C LYS A 24 -5.02 15.67 3.86
N THR A 25 -5.38 14.44 4.18
CA THR A 25 -5.98 13.52 3.23
C THR A 25 -7.33 14.05 2.75
N VAL A 26 -8.17 14.49 3.68
CA VAL A 26 -9.50 15.04 3.34
C VAL A 26 -9.36 16.31 2.49
N ALA A 27 -8.44 17.19 2.85
CA ALA A 27 -8.27 18.47 2.15
C ALA A 27 -7.67 18.29 0.75
N SER A 28 -6.72 17.37 0.57
CA SER A 28 -6.00 17.23 -0.70
C SER A 28 -6.60 16.18 -1.63
N GLY A 29 -7.34 15.21 -1.09
CA GLY A 29 -7.79 14.07 -1.87
C GLY A 29 -6.70 13.03 -2.12
N GLU A 30 -5.52 13.23 -1.56
CA GLU A 30 -4.41 12.28 -1.67
C GLU A 30 -4.11 11.70 -0.29
N ALA A 31 -3.63 10.45 -0.26
CA ALA A 31 -3.39 9.77 1.00
C ALA A 31 -2.14 10.29 1.70
N TRP A 32 -2.32 10.75 2.92
CA TRP A 32 -1.27 11.16 3.83
C TRP A 32 -1.25 10.23 5.03
N TYR A 33 -0.07 9.89 5.49
CA TYR A 33 0.13 8.98 6.61
C TYR A 33 1.06 9.60 7.64
N TYR A 34 1.17 8.95 8.78
CA TYR A 34 2.08 9.38 9.84
C TYR A 34 3.06 8.26 10.16
N SER A 35 4.35 8.55 10.06
CA SER A 35 5.38 7.59 10.44
C SER A 35 5.65 7.72 11.93
N ARG A 36 5.34 6.67 12.70
CA ARG A 36 5.57 6.68 14.15
C ARG A 36 7.06 6.63 14.48
N SER A 37 7.84 5.90 13.70
CA SER A 37 9.28 5.78 13.94
C SER A 37 10.03 7.07 13.60
N ARG A 38 9.63 7.75 12.54
CA ARG A 38 10.26 9.01 12.12
C ARG A 38 9.59 10.23 12.71
N LYS A 39 8.43 10.05 13.32
CA LYS A 39 7.63 11.12 13.94
C LYS A 39 7.35 12.25 12.96
N ARG A 40 6.94 11.89 11.74
CA ARG A 40 6.62 12.88 10.71
C ARG A 40 5.48 12.41 9.83
N LEU A 41 4.79 13.39 9.24
CA LEU A 41 3.81 13.16 8.19
C LEU A 41 4.53 12.81 6.89
N TRP A 42 3.88 12.00 6.07
CA TRP A 42 4.37 11.76 4.72
C TRP A 42 3.20 11.51 3.78
N ARG A 43 3.33 11.98 2.55
CA ARG A 43 2.35 11.76 1.50
C ARG A 43 2.79 10.55 0.68
N LYS A 44 1.86 9.64 0.42
CA LYS A 44 2.17 8.50 -0.42
C LYS A 44 2.60 8.99 -1.80
N GLY A 45 3.78 8.57 -2.23
CA GLY A 45 4.34 8.96 -3.52
C GLY A 45 5.18 10.22 -3.51
N GLU A 46 5.44 10.84 -2.34
CA GLU A 46 6.24 12.06 -2.30
C GLU A 46 7.66 11.87 -2.81
N SER A 47 8.21 10.65 -2.70
CA SER A 47 9.54 10.33 -3.22
C SER A 47 9.49 9.49 -4.49
N SER A 48 8.52 8.58 -4.60
CA SER A 48 8.46 7.60 -5.68
C SER A 48 7.53 8.00 -6.82
N GLY A 49 6.64 8.95 -6.61
CA GLY A 49 5.61 9.31 -7.58
C GLY A 49 4.40 8.37 -7.58
N ASN A 50 4.38 7.37 -6.70
CA ASN A 50 3.29 6.39 -6.61
C ASN A 50 2.24 6.87 -5.63
N SER A 51 1.61 8.00 -5.92
CA SER A 51 0.60 8.59 -5.06
C SER A 51 -0.69 7.78 -5.05
N GLN A 52 -1.55 8.06 -4.07
CA GLN A 52 -2.84 7.40 -3.94
C GLN A 52 -3.92 8.46 -3.89
N ARG A 53 -4.80 8.46 -4.88
CA ARG A 53 -5.96 9.34 -4.88
C ARG A 53 -7.08 8.67 -4.10
N VAL A 54 -7.57 9.32 -3.07
CA VAL A 54 -8.60 8.75 -2.20
C VAL A 54 -9.96 8.98 -2.81
N VAL A 55 -10.65 7.88 -3.10
CA VAL A 55 -12.00 7.90 -3.66
C VAL A 55 -13.03 7.93 -2.52
N GLU A 56 -12.76 7.20 -1.46
CA GLU A 56 -13.66 7.13 -0.32
C GLU A 56 -12.85 6.86 0.94
N LEU A 57 -13.24 7.49 2.04
CA LEU A 57 -12.64 7.29 3.35
C LEU A 57 -13.75 6.93 4.33
N ARG A 58 -13.62 5.80 5.00
CA ARG A 58 -14.59 5.33 5.99
C ARG A 58 -13.93 5.17 7.35
N VAL A 59 -14.73 5.38 8.39
CA VAL A 59 -14.32 5.21 9.79
C VAL A 59 -15.10 4.03 10.35
N ASP A 60 -14.45 3.21 11.16
CA ASP A 60 -15.15 2.06 11.74
C ASP A 60 -16.07 2.47 12.90
N CYS A 61 -16.81 1.50 13.46
CA CYS A 61 -17.89 1.79 14.40
C CYS A 61 -17.41 2.43 15.71
N ASP A 62 -16.21 2.14 16.16
CA ASP A 62 -15.64 2.74 17.38
C ASP A 62 -14.61 3.84 17.08
N GLN A 63 -14.46 4.21 15.82
CA GLN A 63 -13.68 5.36 15.36
C GLN A 63 -12.18 5.27 15.67
N ASP A 64 -11.64 4.05 15.66
CA ASP A 64 -10.20 3.86 15.86
C ASP A 64 -9.49 3.30 14.63
N ALA A 65 -10.21 2.98 13.57
CA ALA A 65 -9.63 2.50 12.32
C ALA A 65 -10.25 3.22 11.12
N LEU A 66 -9.46 3.32 10.07
CA LEU A 66 -9.86 4.00 8.84
C LEU A 66 -9.71 3.04 7.67
N TRP A 67 -10.62 3.17 6.71
CA TRP A 67 -10.56 2.42 5.46
C TRP A 67 -10.53 3.41 4.31
N LEU A 68 -9.43 3.42 3.57
CA LEU A 68 -9.25 4.27 2.40
C LEU A 68 -9.41 3.42 1.14
N LYS A 69 -10.34 3.80 0.29
CA LYS A 69 -10.44 3.25 -1.06
C LYS A 69 -9.73 4.20 -1.99
N VAL A 70 -8.71 3.71 -2.67
CA VAL A 70 -7.82 4.58 -3.44
C VAL A 70 -7.64 4.10 -4.87
N GLU A 71 -7.31 5.05 -5.75
CA GLU A 71 -6.72 4.76 -7.04
C GLU A 71 -5.23 4.95 -6.90
N GLN A 72 -4.48 3.85 -6.99
CA GLN A 72 -3.03 3.89 -6.88
C GLN A 72 -2.45 4.43 -8.18
N GLU A 73 -1.75 5.54 -8.08
CA GLU A 73 -1.01 6.07 -9.21
C GLU A 73 0.39 5.48 -9.21
N GLY A 74 0.93 5.27 -10.40
CA GLY A 74 2.20 4.60 -10.54
C GLY A 74 2.07 3.09 -10.46
N PRO A 75 3.20 2.37 -10.48
CA PRO A 75 3.19 0.93 -10.67
C PRO A 75 2.73 0.10 -9.49
N GLY A 76 2.74 0.60 -8.26
CA GLY A 76 2.28 -0.22 -7.14
C GLY A 76 2.46 0.43 -5.80
N ALA A 77 1.82 -0.15 -4.78
CA ALA A 77 1.83 0.39 -3.43
C ALA A 77 3.09 0.04 -2.65
N CYS A 78 3.65 -1.14 -2.89
CA CYS A 78 4.78 -1.64 -2.12
C CYS A 78 6.11 -1.16 -2.69
N HIS A 79 7.01 -0.72 -1.81
CA HIS A 79 8.34 -0.28 -2.23
C HIS A 79 9.19 -1.39 -2.86
N THR A 80 8.79 -2.66 -2.68
CA THR A 80 9.47 -3.79 -3.32
C THR A 80 9.06 -4.00 -4.77
N GLY A 81 8.18 -3.15 -5.31
CA GLY A 81 7.68 -3.27 -6.68
C GLY A 81 6.45 -4.13 -6.82
N ARG A 82 5.88 -4.57 -5.72
CA ARG A 82 4.66 -5.36 -5.71
C ARG A 82 3.45 -4.44 -5.69
N ARG A 83 2.35 -4.91 -6.28
CA ARG A 83 1.10 -4.17 -6.29
C ARG A 83 0.57 -3.98 -4.87
N SER A 84 0.70 -4.99 -4.03
CA SER A 84 0.26 -4.95 -2.64
C SER A 84 1.42 -5.28 -1.72
N CYS A 85 1.40 -4.68 -0.52
CA CYS A 85 2.33 -5.06 0.53
C CYS A 85 2.02 -6.45 1.09
N PHE A 86 0.81 -6.96 0.86
CA PHE A 86 0.36 -8.26 1.36
C PHE A 86 0.50 -9.35 0.31
N TYR A 87 1.70 -9.51 -0.23
CA TYR A 87 1.97 -10.46 -1.29
C TYR A 87 2.43 -11.83 -0.79
N ARG A 88 2.58 -12.01 0.51
CA ARG A 88 2.99 -13.30 1.09
C ARG A 88 1.91 -13.82 2.01
N ALA A 89 1.65 -15.10 1.91
CA ALA A 89 0.65 -15.78 2.73
C ALA A 89 1.30 -16.79 3.65
N VAL A 90 0.68 -16.99 4.81
CA VAL A 90 1.05 -18.06 5.74
C VAL A 90 -0.03 -19.13 5.63
N PRO A 91 0.31 -20.38 5.33
CA PRO A 91 -0.69 -21.45 5.29
C PRO A 91 -1.36 -21.62 6.65
N VAL A 92 -2.66 -21.77 6.62
CA VAL A 92 -3.49 -21.89 7.82
C VAL A 92 -4.13 -23.27 7.86
N GLY A 93 -4.28 -23.83 9.07
CA GLY A 93 -4.89 -25.14 9.24
C GLY A 93 -3.95 -26.29 9.02
N LYS A 94 -2.66 -26.03 8.94
CA LYS A 94 -1.63 -27.05 8.77
C LYS A 94 -0.69 -27.01 9.97
N SER A 95 -0.25 -28.19 10.39
CA SER A 95 0.80 -28.30 11.42
C SER A 95 2.17 -28.19 10.78
N GLY A 96 3.16 -27.80 11.58
CA GLY A 96 4.54 -27.70 11.13
C GLY A 96 5.04 -26.28 11.19
N ALA A 97 6.19 -26.05 10.55
CA ALA A 97 6.82 -24.73 10.57
C ALA A 97 6.03 -23.72 9.75
N MET A 98 5.99 -22.48 10.24
CA MET A 98 5.40 -21.37 9.51
C MET A 98 6.25 -21.07 8.29
N THR A 99 5.59 -20.93 7.13
CA THR A 99 6.27 -20.55 5.89
C THR A 99 5.55 -19.38 5.27
N LEU A 100 6.25 -18.66 4.40
CA LEU A 100 5.66 -17.55 3.64
C LEU A 100 5.62 -17.93 2.18
N GLU A 101 4.43 -17.88 1.59
CA GLU A 101 4.22 -18.22 0.19
C GLU A 101 3.78 -17.00 -0.59
N ILE A 102 4.31 -16.85 -1.79
CA ILE A 102 3.98 -15.73 -2.66
C ILE A 102 2.57 -15.94 -3.22
N ARG A 103 1.72 -14.92 -3.12
CA ARG A 103 0.30 -14.97 -3.51
C ARG A 103 -0.14 -13.81 -4.36
N ASP A 104 0.76 -12.98 -4.87
CA ASP A 104 0.32 -11.91 -5.75
C ASP A 104 0.29 -12.39 -7.20
N THR A 105 -0.26 -11.55 -8.08
CA THR A 105 -0.32 -11.84 -9.52
C THR A 105 0.97 -11.45 -10.24
N GLY A 106 1.98 -11.04 -9.48
CA GLY A 106 3.25 -10.60 -10.02
C GLY A 106 3.53 -9.16 -9.64
N LYS A 107 4.70 -8.67 -10.05
CA LYS A 107 5.07 -7.29 -9.83
C LYS A 107 4.46 -6.40 -10.90
N THR A 108 4.01 -5.23 -10.52
CA THR A 108 3.58 -4.21 -11.46
C THR A 108 4.77 -3.48 -12.07
N PHE A 109 5.92 -3.55 -11.39
CA PHE A 109 7.19 -3.08 -11.96
C PHE A 109 8.32 -3.86 -11.29
N ASP A 110 9.49 -3.87 -11.94
CA ASP A 110 10.71 -4.45 -11.38
C ASP A 110 11.53 -3.31 -10.78
N PRO A 111 11.81 -3.32 -9.48
CA PRO A 111 12.61 -2.27 -8.88
C PRO A 111 13.99 -2.09 -9.52
N GLN A 112 14.63 -3.18 -9.95
CA GLN A 112 15.92 -3.07 -10.64
C GLN A 112 15.78 -2.34 -11.96
N THR A 113 14.74 -2.64 -12.73
CA THR A 113 14.49 -1.96 -14.00
C THR A 113 14.24 -0.47 -13.78
N VAL A 114 13.36 -0.14 -12.84
CA VAL A 114 12.99 1.24 -12.57
C VAL A 114 14.18 2.07 -12.09
N TYR A 115 14.95 1.52 -11.14
CA TYR A 115 16.02 2.27 -10.49
C TYR A 115 17.38 2.15 -11.16
N SER A 116 17.58 1.12 -12.00
CA SER A 116 18.82 0.97 -12.76
C SER A 116 18.74 1.49 -14.19
N GLY A 117 17.52 1.75 -14.68
CA GLY A 117 17.31 2.17 -16.05
C GLY A 117 17.46 1.04 -17.08
N VAL A 118 17.48 -0.22 -16.62
CA VAL A 118 17.62 -1.38 -17.51
C VAL A 118 16.25 -2.01 -17.69
N ALA A 119 15.80 -2.15 -18.95
CA ALA A 119 14.55 -2.80 -19.24
C ALA A 119 14.66 -4.30 -19.00
N GLN A 120 13.69 -4.85 -18.27
CA GLN A 120 13.62 -6.27 -17.96
C GLN A 120 12.18 -6.73 -17.99
N LYS A 121 11.99 -8.03 -18.13
CA LYS A 121 10.67 -8.61 -18.01
C LYS A 121 10.23 -8.53 -16.54
N PRO A 122 8.92 -8.28 -16.29
CA PRO A 122 8.41 -8.30 -14.94
C PRO A 122 8.67 -9.66 -14.28
N ARG A 123 9.02 -9.63 -13.01
CA ARG A 123 9.25 -10.85 -12.26
C ARG A 123 7.94 -11.45 -11.81
N ARG A 124 7.91 -12.76 -11.85
CA ARG A 124 6.77 -13.52 -11.30
C ARG A 124 7.06 -13.86 -9.85
N SER A 125 6.02 -13.93 -9.06
CA SER A 125 6.11 -14.29 -7.66
C SER A 125 5.82 -15.75 -7.43
#